data_7f5ea3158be98ae9f3d7b79d33c1f098
#
_entry.id   7f5ea3158be98ae9f3d7b79d33c1f098
#
_cell.length_a   1.000
_cell.length_b   1.000
_cell.length_c   1.000
_cell.angle_alpha   90.00
_cell.angle_beta   90.00
_cell.angle_gamma   90.00
#
_symmetry.space_group_name_H-M   'P 1'
#
loop_
_entity.id
_entity.type
_entity.pdbx_description
1 polymer ?
#
loop_
_entity_poly.entity_id
_entity_poly.type
_entity_poly.pdbx_seq_one_letter_code
_entity_poly.pdbx_strand_id
1 'polypeptide(L)'
;DISISWFHEEDSASHTTINNIEEYCRTLADHLITDLPLNTDIKKYIRECIEKMHKLVEDKADLLIDKIIKAEIYRLSGELFACCLRQYGLNARTLDTGTFMQMNLERKPDIPYIQESIRQYINENRDTDIFIAPLSLCKNVYGEIDFMNEKRNDYYATVLASIFEADEIILSTELTNIYA
;
A
#
# COMPACT_ATOMS: atom_id res chain seq x y z
N ASP A 1 4.24 -9.07 -12.38
CA ASP A 1 2.75 -9.00 -12.31
C ASP A 1 2.23 -10.35 -11.85
N ILE A 2 2.08 -10.52 -10.54
CA ILE A 2 1.32 -11.64 -9.97
C ILE A 2 -0.15 -11.28 -10.20
N SER A 3 -0.79 -11.89 -11.20
CA SER A 3 -2.20 -11.64 -11.47
C SER A 3 -3.04 -12.23 -10.34
N ILE A 4 -3.78 -11.39 -9.66
CA ILE A 4 -4.59 -11.69 -8.47
C ILE A 4 -5.87 -12.49 -8.81
N SER A 5 -6.07 -12.87 -10.07
CA SER A 5 -7.25 -13.63 -10.52
C SER A 5 -7.34 -15.10 -10.07
N TRP A 6 -6.38 -15.57 -9.25
CA TRP A 6 -6.20 -16.98 -8.91
C TRP A 6 -6.88 -17.41 -7.58
N PHE A 7 -7.48 -16.48 -6.84
CA PHE A 7 -8.01 -16.77 -5.51
C PHE A 7 -9.36 -17.52 -5.52
N HIS A 8 -9.93 -17.79 -6.69
CA HIS A 8 -11.22 -18.48 -6.78
C HIS A 8 -11.15 -19.97 -7.15
N GLU A 9 -9.96 -20.53 -7.46
CA GLU A 9 -9.94 -21.87 -8.05
C GLU A 9 -9.70 -23.04 -7.09
N GLU A 10 -9.03 -22.88 -5.97
CA GLU A 10 -8.95 -23.90 -4.89
C GLU A 10 -8.31 -23.28 -3.65
N ASP A 11 -8.83 -23.55 -2.45
CA ASP A 11 -8.26 -23.08 -1.17
C ASP A 11 -6.77 -23.39 -1.03
N SER A 12 -6.34 -24.54 -1.52
CA SER A 12 -4.94 -24.99 -1.53
C SER A 12 -4.03 -24.08 -2.38
N ALA A 13 -4.49 -23.62 -3.55
CA ALA A 13 -3.72 -22.73 -4.42
C ALA A 13 -3.57 -21.33 -3.80
N SER A 14 -4.62 -20.84 -3.14
CA SER A 14 -4.60 -19.55 -2.44
C SER A 14 -3.61 -19.55 -1.29
N HIS A 15 -3.61 -20.57 -0.43
CA HIS A 15 -2.65 -20.72 0.66
C HIS A 15 -1.20 -20.83 0.15
N THR A 16 -0.98 -21.58 -0.94
CA THR A 16 0.34 -21.69 -1.57
C THR A 16 0.84 -20.33 -2.07
N THR A 17 -0.03 -19.54 -2.71
CA THR A 17 0.31 -18.20 -3.17
C THR A 17 0.67 -17.27 -2.03
N ILE A 18 -0.08 -17.30 -0.91
CA ILE A 18 0.20 -16.50 0.28
C ILE A 18 1.55 -16.89 0.89
N ASN A 19 1.86 -18.19 0.98
CA ASN A 19 3.16 -18.67 1.46
C ASN A 19 4.33 -18.20 0.57
N ASN A 20 4.15 -18.19 -0.75
CA ASN A 20 5.15 -17.67 -1.68
C ASN A 20 5.38 -16.16 -1.49
N ILE A 21 4.32 -15.39 -1.20
CA ILE A 21 4.41 -13.97 -0.85
C ILE A 21 5.21 -13.80 0.45
N GLU A 22 4.96 -14.63 1.48
CA GLU A 22 5.72 -14.60 2.72
C GLU A 22 7.21 -14.81 2.46
N GLU A 23 7.56 -15.90 1.77
CA GLU A 23 8.95 -16.25 1.46
C GLU A 23 9.66 -15.13 0.71
N TYR A 24 8.99 -14.56 -0.31
CA TYR A 24 9.51 -13.45 -1.07
C TYR A 24 9.77 -12.21 -0.21
N CYS A 25 8.79 -11.81 0.61
CA CYS A 25 8.90 -10.64 1.48
C CYS A 25 9.98 -10.83 2.55
N ARG A 26 10.11 -12.03 3.13
CA ARG A 26 11.16 -12.35 4.10
C ARG A 26 12.55 -12.32 3.45
N THR A 27 12.67 -12.84 2.25
CA THR A 27 13.93 -12.81 1.47
C THR A 27 14.33 -11.36 1.16
N LEU A 28 13.38 -10.52 0.75
CA LEU A 28 13.63 -9.09 0.55
C LEU A 28 14.08 -8.40 1.84
N ALA A 29 13.39 -8.67 2.97
CA ALA A 29 13.77 -8.11 4.26
C ALA A 29 15.19 -8.48 4.64
N ASP A 30 15.60 -9.75 4.44
CA ASP A 30 16.97 -10.22 4.74
C ASP A 30 18.03 -9.59 3.85
N HIS A 31 17.69 -9.28 2.60
CA HIS A 31 18.64 -8.64 1.68
C HIS A 31 18.76 -7.13 1.88
N LEU A 32 17.66 -6.46 2.20
CA LEU A 32 17.60 -5.00 2.19
C LEU A 32 17.78 -4.38 3.57
N ILE A 33 17.41 -5.10 4.65
CA ILE A 33 17.40 -4.57 6.01
C ILE A 33 18.46 -5.29 6.84
N THR A 34 19.62 -4.66 6.97
CA THR A 34 20.78 -5.19 7.71
C THR A 34 20.76 -4.87 9.20
N ASP A 35 19.95 -3.88 9.61
CA ASP A 35 19.71 -3.55 11.02
C ASP A 35 18.88 -4.66 11.68
N LEU A 36 19.46 -5.37 12.66
CA LEU A 36 18.83 -6.56 13.26
C LEU A 36 17.50 -6.25 13.98
N PRO A 37 17.36 -5.21 14.80
CA PRO A 37 16.08 -4.81 15.37
C PRO A 37 15.01 -4.57 14.30
N LEU A 38 15.30 -3.75 13.30
CA LEU A 38 14.36 -3.43 12.22
C LEU A 38 14.01 -4.66 11.39
N ASN A 39 14.98 -5.53 11.09
CA ASN A 39 14.74 -6.80 10.38
C ASN A 39 13.81 -7.72 11.18
N THR A 40 13.97 -7.78 12.49
CA THR A 40 13.11 -8.58 13.37
C THR A 40 11.68 -8.03 13.39
N ASP A 41 11.54 -6.72 13.50
CA ASP A 41 10.24 -6.05 13.55
C ASP A 41 9.47 -6.22 12.23
N ILE A 42 10.13 -6.02 11.09
CA ILE A 42 9.48 -6.19 9.80
C ILE A 42 9.09 -7.65 9.53
N LYS A 43 9.89 -8.63 9.96
CA LYS A 43 9.53 -10.05 9.84
C LYS A 43 8.34 -10.42 10.71
N LYS A 44 8.20 -9.80 11.88
CA LYS A 44 7.00 -9.94 12.71
C LYS A 44 5.78 -9.38 11.99
N TYR A 45 5.90 -8.17 11.43
CA TYR A 45 4.82 -7.54 10.65
C TYR A 45 4.41 -8.37 9.43
N ILE A 46 5.39 -8.90 8.67
CA ILE A 46 5.13 -9.83 7.56
C ILE A 46 4.27 -11.00 8.03
N ARG A 47 4.64 -11.66 9.13
CA ARG A 47 3.91 -12.80 9.68
C ARG A 47 2.47 -12.43 10.03
N GLU A 48 2.25 -11.33 10.74
CA GLU A 48 0.92 -10.85 11.12
C GLU A 48 0.03 -10.59 9.89
N CYS A 49 0.59 -9.99 8.82
CA CYS A 49 -0.13 -9.80 7.55
C CYS A 49 -0.47 -11.14 6.87
N ILE A 50 0.45 -12.08 6.85
CA ILE A 50 0.26 -13.41 6.24
C ILE A 50 -0.80 -14.22 7.01
N GLU A 51 -0.74 -14.23 8.33
CA GLU A 51 -1.74 -14.89 9.17
C GLU A 51 -3.15 -14.32 8.92
N LYS A 52 -3.24 -13.00 8.79
CA LYS A 52 -4.49 -12.32 8.43
C LYS A 52 -5.00 -12.73 7.04
N MET A 53 -4.13 -12.82 6.04
CA MET A 53 -4.51 -13.25 4.69
C MET A 53 -4.99 -14.71 4.68
N HIS A 54 -4.31 -15.63 5.38
CA HIS A 54 -4.75 -17.01 5.50
C HIS A 54 -6.14 -17.13 6.14
N LYS A 55 -6.36 -16.38 7.22
CA LYS A 55 -7.66 -16.35 7.88
C LYS A 55 -8.79 -15.85 6.98
N LEU A 56 -8.52 -14.82 6.17
CA LEU A 56 -9.49 -14.30 5.20
C LEU A 56 -9.90 -15.36 4.17
N VAL A 57 -8.95 -16.16 3.69
CA VAL A 57 -9.22 -17.26 2.76
C VAL A 57 -10.04 -18.37 3.44
N GLU A 58 -9.74 -18.73 4.69
CA GLU A 58 -10.47 -19.75 5.44
C GLU A 58 -11.92 -19.37 5.73
N ASP A 59 -12.14 -18.11 6.10
CA ASP A 59 -13.47 -17.60 6.50
C ASP A 59 -14.46 -17.52 5.32
N LYS A 60 -14.00 -17.51 4.07
CA LYS A 60 -14.81 -17.47 2.81
C LYS A 60 -15.99 -16.48 2.83
N ALA A 61 -15.97 -15.53 3.74
CA ALA A 61 -17.16 -14.77 4.13
C ALA A 61 -17.42 -13.51 3.28
N ASP A 62 -16.48 -13.09 2.42
CA ASP A 62 -16.57 -11.80 1.75
C ASP A 62 -16.31 -11.90 0.24
N LEU A 63 -17.23 -11.36 -0.56
CA LEU A 63 -17.05 -11.17 -2.01
C LEU A 63 -15.90 -10.20 -2.34
N LEU A 64 -15.34 -9.54 -1.33
CA LEU A 64 -14.24 -8.57 -1.46
C LEU A 64 -12.88 -9.14 -0.99
N ILE A 65 -12.78 -10.44 -0.71
CA ILE A 65 -11.54 -11.06 -0.20
C ILE A 65 -10.33 -10.69 -1.06
N ASP A 66 -10.44 -10.79 -2.37
CA ASP A 66 -9.35 -10.47 -3.30
C ASP A 66 -8.87 -9.02 -3.13
N LYS A 67 -9.80 -8.08 -2.94
CA LYS A 67 -9.47 -6.67 -2.71
C LYS A 67 -8.80 -6.46 -1.36
N ILE A 68 -9.26 -7.16 -0.33
CA ILE A 68 -8.68 -7.05 1.01
C ILE A 68 -7.26 -7.62 1.03
N ILE A 69 -7.04 -8.78 0.43
CA ILE A 69 -5.69 -9.39 0.31
C ILE A 69 -4.76 -8.47 -0.49
N LYS A 70 -5.23 -7.93 -1.61
CA LYS A 70 -4.46 -6.96 -2.40
C LYS A 70 -4.08 -5.73 -1.58
N ALA A 71 -5.00 -5.21 -0.77
CA ALA A 71 -4.73 -4.09 0.11
C ALA A 71 -3.64 -4.40 1.15
N GLU A 72 -3.66 -5.59 1.75
CA GLU A 72 -2.63 -6.03 2.69
C GLU A 72 -1.24 -6.14 2.00
N ILE A 73 -1.18 -6.61 0.75
CA ILE A 73 0.07 -6.67 -0.03
C ILE A 73 0.63 -5.26 -0.27
N TYR A 74 -0.22 -4.28 -0.61
CA TYR A 74 0.22 -2.89 -0.78
C TYR A 74 0.73 -2.28 0.53
N ARG A 75 0.04 -2.52 1.65
CA ARG A 75 0.50 -2.06 2.97
C ARG A 75 1.84 -2.68 3.34
N LEU A 76 1.98 -3.99 3.12
CA LEU A 76 3.21 -4.73 3.38
C LEU A 76 4.38 -4.20 2.54
N SER A 77 4.17 -3.94 1.25
CA SER A 77 5.18 -3.35 0.37
C SER A 77 5.61 -1.96 0.84
N GLY A 78 4.65 -1.12 1.24
CA GLY A 78 4.94 0.21 1.79
C GLY A 78 5.76 0.14 3.07
N GLU A 79 5.42 -0.77 3.99
CA GLU A 79 6.11 -0.93 5.27
C GLU A 79 7.52 -1.50 5.10
N LEU A 80 7.74 -2.43 4.18
CA LEU A 80 9.07 -2.91 3.81
C LEU A 80 9.96 -1.74 3.34
N PHE A 81 9.42 -0.88 2.48
CA PHE A 81 10.17 0.28 2.00
C PHE A 81 10.42 1.32 3.09
N ALA A 82 9.43 1.59 3.95
CA ALA A 82 9.60 2.47 5.11
C ALA A 82 10.70 1.95 6.05
N CYS A 83 10.72 0.65 6.30
CA CYS A 83 11.73 0.01 7.13
C CYS A 83 13.14 0.12 6.52
N CYS A 84 13.26 -0.01 5.19
CA CYS A 84 14.52 0.26 4.49
C CYS A 84 15.03 1.69 4.71
N LEU A 85 14.15 2.69 4.72
CA LEU A 85 14.55 4.07 4.96
C LEU A 85 14.93 4.33 6.42
N ARG A 86 14.22 3.70 7.36
CA ARG A 86 14.51 3.84 8.81
C ARG A 86 15.91 3.37 9.20
N GLN A 87 16.47 2.35 8.56
CA GLN A 87 17.86 1.92 8.83
C GLN A 87 18.92 2.98 8.47
N TYR A 88 18.58 3.94 7.62
CA TYR A 88 19.41 5.10 7.30
C TYR A 88 19.15 6.31 8.19
N GLY A 89 18.39 6.14 9.29
CA GLY A 89 18.08 7.20 10.23
C GLY A 89 16.97 8.14 9.80
N LEU A 90 16.25 7.85 8.72
CA LEU A 90 15.12 8.64 8.26
C LEU A 90 13.85 8.24 9.02
N ASN A 91 13.08 9.21 9.52
CA ASN A 91 11.78 8.92 10.12
C ASN A 91 10.73 8.72 9.01
N ALA A 92 10.63 7.48 8.51
CA ALA A 92 9.74 7.09 7.43
C ALA A 92 8.53 6.31 7.95
N ARG A 93 7.34 6.66 7.46
CA ARG A 93 6.06 6.00 7.78
C ARG A 93 5.27 5.65 6.54
N THR A 94 4.57 4.53 6.59
CA THR A 94 3.60 4.14 5.56
C THR A 94 2.26 4.80 5.84
N LEU A 95 1.70 5.47 4.83
CA LEU A 95 0.33 5.97 4.85
C LEU A 95 -0.63 4.85 4.47
N ASP A 96 -1.60 4.55 5.30
CA ASP A 96 -2.72 3.72 4.89
C ASP A 96 -3.66 4.55 4.00
N THR A 97 -3.40 4.54 2.70
CA THR A 97 -4.19 5.30 1.73
C THR A 97 -5.67 4.90 1.72
N GLY A 98 -5.99 3.66 2.13
CA GLY A 98 -7.36 3.22 2.35
C GLY A 98 -8.10 3.98 3.46
N THR A 99 -7.43 4.77 4.29
CA THR A 99 -8.11 5.58 5.32
C THR A 99 -8.50 6.97 4.84
N PHE A 100 -7.75 7.58 3.94
CA PHE A 100 -7.98 8.94 3.48
C PHE A 100 -8.26 9.10 1.97
N MET A 101 -7.80 8.16 1.14
CA MET A 101 -8.13 8.18 -0.28
C MET A 101 -9.54 7.66 -0.51
N GLN A 102 -10.42 8.51 -1.03
CA GLN A 102 -11.79 8.14 -1.37
C GLN A 102 -12.12 8.56 -2.79
N MET A 103 -12.89 7.73 -3.48
CA MET A 103 -13.49 8.06 -4.77
C MET A 103 -14.90 8.64 -4.59
N ASN A 104 -15.26 9.60 -5.44
CA ASN A 104 -16.62 10.07 -5.59
C ASN A 104 -17.44 9.13 -6.50
N LEU A 105 -18.71 9.44 -6.73
CA LEU A 105 -19.62 8.67 -7.61
C LEU A 105 -19.13 8.55 -9.06
N GLU A 106 -18.31 9.49 -9.52
CA GLU A 106 -17.71 9.45 -10.87
C GLU A 106 -16.41 8.64 -10.94
N ARG A 107 -16.04 7.94 -9.84
CA ARG A 107 -14.78 7.20 -9.70
C ARG A 107 -13.54 8.10 -9.87
N LYS A 108 -13.64 9.34 -9.43
CA LYS A 108 -12.54 10.31 -9.32
C LYS A 108 -12.19 10.53 -7.86
N PRO A 109 -10.94 10.98 -7.53
CA PRO A 109 -10.60 11.35 -6.16
C PRO A 109 -11.57 12.40 -5.60
N ASP A 110 -12.08 12.16 -4.40
CA ASP A 110 -12.88 13.13 -3.64
C ASP A 110 -11.94 14.10 -2.93
N ILE A 111 -11.56 15.18 -3.64
CA ILE A 111 -10.55 16.13 -3.15
C ILE A 111 -10.91 16.72 -1.78
N PRO A 112 -12.15 17.22 -1.52
CA PRO A 112 -12.50 17.75 -0.22
C PRO A 112 -12.35 16.74 0.92
N TYR A 113 -12.80 15.49 0.70
CA TYR A 113 -12.67 14.43 1.68
C TYR A 113 -11.20 14.08 1.95
N ILE A 114 -10.40 13.93 0.89
CA ILE A 114 -8.98 13.60 1.00
C ILE A 114 -8.23 14.70 1.76
N GLN A 115 -8.48 15.98 1.44
CA GLN A 115 -7.84 17.13 2.12
C GLN A 115 -8.10 17.13 3.62
N GLU A 116 -9.35 16.91 4.03
CA GLU A 116 -9.71 16.91 5.45
C GLU A 116 -9.09 15.72 6.20
N SER A 117 -9.22 14.52 5.62
CA SER A 117 -8.74 13.27 6.23
C SER A 117 -7.22 13.25 6.38
N ILE A 118 -6.47 13.69 5.35
CA ILE A 118 -5.01 13.66 5.37
C ILE A 118 -4.43 14.74 6.28
N ARG A 119 -5.09 15.90 6.39
CA ARG A 119 -4.66 16.99 7.26
C ARG A 119 -4.61 16.54 8.71
N GLN A 120 -5.61 15.81 9.17
CA GLN A 120 -5.64 15.24 10.52
C GLN A 120 -4.45 14.30 10.72
N TYR A 121 -4.23 13.37 9.80
CA TYR A 121 -3.15 12.37 9.89
C TYR A 121 -1.77 13.03 9.98
N ILE A 122 -1.51 14.05 9.16
CA ILE A 122 -0.23 14.76 9.16
C ILE A 122 -0.02 15.55 10.45
N ASN A 123 -1.06 16.18 10.96
CA ASN A 123 -0.98 16.91 12.22
C ASN A 123 -0.60 15.99 13.40
N GLU A 124 -1.05 14.75 13.36
CA GLU A 124 -0.72 13.72 14.36
C GLU A 124 0.70 13.14 14.18
N ASN A 125 1.31 13.31 12.99
CA ASN A 125 2.62 12.73 12.63
C ASN A 125 3.62 13.78 12.12
N ARG A 126 3.66 14.95 12.74
CA ARG A 126 4.51 16.09 12.33
C ARG A 126 6.02 15.84 12.42
N ASP A 127 6.42 14.82 13.14
CA ASP A 127 7.80 14.38 13.30
C ASP A 127 8.29 13.48 12.15
N THR A 128 7.41 13.14 11.22
CA THR A 128 7.72 12.23 10.11
C THR A 128 8.39 12.99 8.97
N ASP A 129 9.57 12.52 8.55
CA ASP A 129 10.33 13.11 7.42
C ASP A 129 9.80 12.64 6.07
N ILE A 130 9.41 11.35 5.97
CA ILE A 130 9.01 10.72 4.72
C ILE A 130 7.74 9.90 4.91
N PHE A 131 6.74 10.19 4.09
CA PHE A 131 5.53 9.38 3.99
C PHE A 131 5.53 8.54 2.71
N ILE A 132 5.23 7.25 2.85
CA ILE A 132 5.12 6.29 1.75
C ILE A 132 3.65 5.95 1.53
N ALA A 133 3.12 6.27 0.36
CA ALA A 133 1.71 6.10 0.03
C ALA A 133 1.52 5.10 -1.13
N PRO A 134 0.97 3.90 -0.90
CA PRO A 134 0.56 3.00 -1.97
C PRO A 134 -0.73 3.52 -2.63
N LEU A 135 -0.59 4.40 -3.62
CA LEU A 135 -1.64 5.30 -4.14
C LEU A 135 -2.87 4.62 -4.77
N SER A 136 -2.75 3.38 -5.23
CA SER A 136 -3.90 2.69 -5.85
C SER A 136 -4.98 2.25 -4.88
N LEU A 137 -4.66 2.09 -3.59
CA LEU A 137 -5.61 1.71 -2.55
C LEU A 137 -6.48 2.90 -2.14
N CYS A 138 -7.80 2.72 -2.13
CA CYS A 138 -8.77 3.75 -1.76
C CYS A 138 -10.03 3.15 -1.16
N LYS A 139 -10.99 4.01 -0.80
CA LYS A 139 -12.37 3.64 -0.55
C LYS A 139 -13.28 4.10 -1.68
N ASN A 140 -14.34 3.35 -1.92
CA ASN A 140 -15.46 3.82 -2.72
C ASN A 140 -16.38 4.75 -1.89
N VAL A 141 -17.44 5.25 -2.52
CA VAL A 141 -18.43 6.15 -1.85
C VAL A 141 -19.18 5.49 -0.69
N TYR A 142 -19.16 4.17 -0.59
CA TYR A 142 -19.81 3.40 0.48
C TYR A 142 -18.84 3.09 1.63
N GLY A 143 -17.58 3.52 1.52
CA GLY A 143 -16.54 3.26 2.53
C GLY A 143 -15.87 1.89 2.40
N GLU A 144 -16.18 1.13 1.36
CA GLU A 144 -15.59 -0.19 1.10
C GLU A 144 -14.23 -0.05 0.43
N ILE A 145 -13.33 -1.01 0.70
CA ILE A 145 -12.02 -1.09 0.04
C ILE A 145 -12.21 -1.22 -1.47
N ASP A 146 -11.54 -0.36 -2.20
CA ASP A 146 -11.51 -0.38 -3.67
C ASP A 146 -10.12 0.07 -4.17
N PHE A 147 -9.94 -0.02 -5.49
CA PHE A 147 -8.69 0.36 -6.14
C PHE A 147 -8.96 1.37 -7.25
N MET A 148 -8.17 2.41 -7.24
CA MET A 148 -8.09 3.34 -8.36
C MET A 148 -7.34 2.66 -9.51
N ASN A 149 -7.49 3.19 -10.71
CA ASN A 149 -6.78 2.68 -11.89
C ASN A 149 -5.26 2.86 -11.73
N GLU A 150 -4.55 1.75 -11.56
CA GLU A 150 -3.10 1.73 -11.35
C GLU A 150 -2.28 2.41 -12.45
N LYS A 151 -2.82 2.46 -13.68
CA LYS A 151 -2.19 3.16 -14.82
C LYS A 151 -2.21 4.69 -14.67
N ARG A 152 -2.81 5.22 -13.59
CA ARG A 152 -2.93 6.65 -13.29
C ARG A 152 -2.32 7.04 -11.96
N ASN A 153 -1.35 6.28 -11.47
CA ASN A 153 -0.66 6.59 -10.22
C ASN A 153 0.01 7.98 -10.25
N ASP A 154 0.52 8.40 -11.40
CA ASP A 154 1.03 9.75 -11.65
C ASP A 154 -0.03 10.83 -11.38
N TYR A 155 -1.26 10.61 -11.85
CA TYR A 155 -2.38 11.54 -11.58
C TYR A 155 -2.69 11.59 -10.08
N TYR A 156 -2.74 10.46 -9.38
CA TYR A 156 -3.02 10.44 -7.93
C TYR A 156 -1.88 11.06 -7.12
N ALA A 157 -0.64 10.86 -7.54
CA ALA A 157 0.52 11.56 -6.97
C ALA A 157 0.39 13.08 -7.14
N THR A 158 -0.05 13.55 -8.33
CA THR A 158 -0.30 14.96 -8.58
C THR A 158 -1.43 15.52 -7.71
N VAL A 159 -2.50 14.76 -7.49
CA VAL A 159 -3.58 15.14 -6.57
C VAL A 159 -3.04 15.34 -5.16
N LEU A 160 -2.27 14.38 -4.64
CA LEU A 160 -1.67 14.50 -3.31
C LEU A 160 -0.68 15.67 -3.24
N ALA A 161 0.19 15.82 -4.23
CA ALA A 161 1.13 16.93 -4.28
C ALA A 161 0.42 18.30 -4.26
N SER A 162 -0.71 18.43 -4.95
CA SER A 162 -1.53 19.64 -4.90
C SER A 162 -2.16 19.86 -3.52
N ILE A 163 -2.61 18.79 -2.85
CA ILE A 163 -3.18 18.88 -1.50
C ILE A 163 -2.13 19.28 -0.47
N PHE A 164 -0.90 18.79 -0.64
CA PHE A 164 0.24 19.11 0.23
C PHE A 164 0.94 20.43 -0.11
N GLU A 165 0.51 21.12 -1.17
CA GLU A 165 1.19 22.30 -1.68
C GLU A 165 2.68 22.02 -1.91
N ALA A 166 2.99 20.85 -2.53
CA ALA A 166 4.36 20.41 -2.74
C ALA A 166 5.10 21.34 -3.71
N ASP A 167 6.33 21.67 -3.39
CA ASP A 167 7.18 22.52 -4.23
C ASP A 167 7.62 21.83 -5.53
N GLU A 168 7.72 20.48 -5.49
CA GLU A 168 8.21 19.68 -6.62
C GLU A 168 7.53 18.31 -6.67
N ILE A 169 7.36 17.79 -7.88
CA ILE A 169 6.95 16.39 -8.14
C ILE A 169 8.02 15.74 -9.01
N ILE A 170 8.62 14.66 -8.50
CA ILE A 170 9.60 13.87 -9.23
C ILE A 170 8.93 12.58 -9.71
N LEU A 171 8.84 12.38 -11.02
CA LEU A 171 8.32 11.16 -11.62
C LEU A 171 9.50 10.29 -12.09
N SER A 172 9.64 9.11 -11.47
CA SER A 172 10.59 8.10 -11.92
C SER A 172 9.89 7.10 -12.84
N THR A 173 10.37 6.95 -14.05
CA THR A 173 9.80 6.04 -15.06
C THR A 173 10.90 5.31 -15.81
N GLU A 174 10.61 4.09 -16.24
CA GLU A 174 11.47 3.31 -17.13
C GLU A 174 11.32 3.76 -18.60
N LEU A 175 10.37 4.64 -18.90
CA LEU A 175 10.17 5.16 -20.26
C LEU A 175 11.31 6.08 -20.66
N THR A 176 11.94 5.80 -21.80
CA THR A 176 13.02 6.63 -22.35
C THR A 176 12.52 7.93 -22.97
N ASN A 177 11.23 8.03 -23.32
CA ASN A 177 10.61 9.21 -23.90
C ASN A 177 9.20 9.44 -23.35
N ILE A 178 8.89 10.67 -22.99
CA ILE A 178 7.53 11.13 -22.72
C ILE A 178 7.06 11.85 -23.98
N TYR A 179 6.06 11.29 -24.66
CA TYR A 179 5.42 11.94 -25.81
C TYR A 179 4.25 12.78 -25.32
N ALA A 180 4.25 14.03 -25.68
CA ALA A 180 3.15 14.98 -25.42
C ALA A 180 2.06 14.84 -26.48
#